data_21bbde357f6888a11104526a1fbb2f0f
#
_entry.id   21bbde357f6888a11104526a1fbb2f0f
#
_cell.length_a   1.000
_cell.length_b   1.000
_cell.length_c   1.000
_cell.angle_alpha   90.00
_cell.angle_beta   90.00
_cell.angle_gamma   90.00
#
_symmetry.space_group_name_H-M   'P 1'
#
loop_
_entity.id
_entity.type
_entity.pdbx_description
1 polymer ?
#
loop_
_entity_poly.entity_id
_entity_poly.type
_entity_poly.pdbx_seq_one_letter_code
_entity_poly.pdbx_strand_id
1 'polypeptide(L)'
;KMFDTKKEKGEESYGRGENFMYYPKEETVKFLNRFVKKKKSLEEYVQLIDSPEKLRGLDFGCGIGRMTILLHEFDIDGYGIDISQNAVIEGKKLSKHFGFNLESYLQAYDGEKIPFDDNYFDFTISEGVLDSMPFELAKKLIKDIERVTKRYFFLSLISAESADMFRQTKNEELFDGEVEVEEAHEKGTIQSLFSKSKIEEFIKDTDFKIKWCELHTVEGCVNKYQHGRWYLVLEK
;
A
#
# COMPACT_ATOMS: atom_id res chain seq x y z
N LYS A 1 3.13 9.21 -19.60
CA LYS A 1 1.71 9.06 -20.08
C LYS A 1 0.88 8.17 -19.14
N MET A 2 1.29 6.92 -18.87
CA MET A 2 0.47 5.97 -18.09
C MET A 2 0.38 6.33 -16.61
N PHE A 3 1.46 6.85 -16.03
CA PHE A 3 1.48 7.40 -14.68
C PHE A 3 0.60 8.65 -14.55
N ASP A 4 0.62 9.51 -15.57
CA ASP A 4 -0.23 10.71 -15.63
C ASP A 4 -1.72 10.32 -15.57
N THR A 5 -2.13 9.28 -16.33
CA THR A 5 -3.50 8.77 -16.32
C THR A 5 -3.91 8.26 -14.93
N LYS A 6 -3.03 7.52 -14.22
CA LYS A 6 -3.33 7.03 -12.86
C LYS A 6 -3.48 8.19 -11.88
N LYS A 7 -2.61 9.19 -11.97
CA LYS A 7 -2.69 10.40 -11.14
C LYS A 7 -3.98 11.17 -11.39
N GLU A 8 -4.31 11.43 -12.66
CA GLU A 8 -5.56 12.12 -13.04
C GLU A 8 -6.81 11.38 -12.53
N LYS A 9 -6.86 10.05 -12.71
CA LYS A 9 -7.98 9.23 -12.22
C LYS A 9 -8.07 9.22 -10.69
N GLY A 10 -6.95 9.14 -10.01
CA GLY A 10 -6.88 9.25 -8.55
C GLY A 10 -7.43 10.60 -8.06
N GLU A 11 -6.97 11.71 -8.66
CA GLU A 11 -7.47 13.06 -8.31
C GLU A 11 -8.97 13.21 -8.53
N GLU A 12 -9.50 12.71 -9.66
CA GLU A 12 -10.94 12.73 -9.95
C GLU A 12 -11.73 11.90 -8.93
N SER A 13 -11.29 10.69 -8.62
CA SER A 13 -11.94 9.77 -7.70
C SER A 13 -12.01 10.31 -6.28
N TYR A 14 -10.88 10.79 -5.76
CA TYR A 14 -10.85 11.45 -4.45
C TYR A 14 -11.65 12.77 -4.43
N GLY A 15 -11.65 13.52 -5.54
CA GLY A 15 -12.47 14.71 -5.68
C GLY A 15 -13.99 14.44 -5.60
N ARG A 16 -14.43 13.24 -6.01
CA ARG A 16 -15.82 12.77 -5.89
C ARG A 16 -16.14 12.07 -4.56
N GLY A 17 -15.16 11.92 -3.65
CA GLY A 17 -15.33 11.19 -2.39
C GLY A 17 -15.35 9.66 -2.55
N GLU A 18 -14.89 9.15 -3.68
CA GLU A 18 -14.67 7.72 -3.92
C GLU A 18 -13.34 7.29 -3.28
N ASN A 19 -13.14 6.00 -3.05
CA ASN A 19 -11.92 5.43 -2.45
C ASN A 19 -11.58 5.94 -1.03
N PHE A 20 -12.54 6.52 -0.30
CA PHE A 20 -12.34 6.96 1.07
C PHE A 20 -12.38 5.78 2.04
N MET A 21 -11.21 5.41 2.57
CA MET A 21 -11.10 4.37 3.57
C MET A 21 -11.05 4.97 4.97
N TYR A 22 -12.14 4.85 5.71
CA TYR A 22 -12.25 5.42 7.06
C TYR A 22 -11.77 4.46 8.17
N TYR A 23 -11.63 3.17 7.88
CA TYR A 23 -11.24 2.14 8.86
C TYR A 23 -9.91 1.51 8.45
N PRO A 24 -9.04 1.17 9.44
CA PRO A 24 -7.78 0.48 9.14
C PRO A 24 -8.07 -0.95 8.66
N LYS A 25 -7.21 -1.46 7.78
CA LYS A 25 -7.26 -2.87 7.39
C LYS A 25 -6.73 -3.75 8.52
N GLU A 26 -7.42 -4.87 8.76
CA GLU A 26 -7.09 -5.81 9.83
C GLU A 26 -5.67 -6.38 9.67
N GLU A 27 -5.26 -6.66 8.44
CA GLU A 27 -3.94 -7.21 8.14
C GLU A 27 -2.82 -6.24 8.50
N THR A 28 -3.01 -4.93 8.30
CA THR A 28 -2.05 -3.91 8.76
C THR A 28 -1.95 -3.89 10.29
N VAL A 29 -3.08 -4.00 10.99
CA VAL A 29 -3.09 -4.11 12.46
C VAL A 29 -2.35 -5.36 12.92
N LYS A 30 -2.57 -6.51 12.26
CA LYS A 30 -1.87 -7.78 12.53
C LYS A 30 -0.37 -7.65 12.30
N PHE A 31 0.04 -7.00 11.19
CA PHE A 31 1.44 -6.73 10.89
C PHE A 31 2.10 -5.92 12.01
N LEU A 32 1.49 -4.79 12.39
CA LEU A 32 2.03 -3.95 13.46
C LEU A 32 2.21 -4.73 14.76
N ASN A 33 1.21 -5.49 15.18
CA ASN A 33 1.27 -6.27 16.42
C ASN A 33 2.27 -7.45 16.38
N ARG A 34 2.55 -8.01 15.21
CA ARG A 34 3.44 -9.18 15.08
C ARG A 34 4.90 -8.81 14.85
N PHE A 35 5.17 -7.68 14.16
CA PHE A 35 6.51 -7.38 13.65
C PHE A 35 7.07 -6.04 14.12
N VAL A 36 6.22 -5.10 14.53
CA VAL A 36 6.63 -3.72 14.79
C VAL A 36 6.50 -3.33 16.27
N LYS A 37 5.28 -3.30 16.76
CA LYS A 37 4.95 -2.81 18.11
C LYS A 37 3.69 -3.50 18.60
N LYS A 38 3.85 -4.41 19.56
CA LYS A 38 2.75 -5.20 20.10
C LYS A 38 2.02 -4.43 21.19
N LYS A 39 0.71 -4.27 21.05
CA LYS A 39 -0.15 -3.75 22.10
C LYS A 39 -0.40 -4.84 23.17
N LYS A 40 -0.08 -4.57 24.43
CA LYS A 40 -0.32 -5.48 25.58
C LYS A 40 -1.54 -5.12 26.38
N SER A 41 -1.82 -3.81 26.50
CA SER A 41 -3.00 -3.28 27.18
C SER A 41 -3.43 -1.98 26.49
N LEU A 42 -4.40 -1.24 27.05
CA LEU A 42 -4.82 0.04 26.50
C LEU A 42 -3.69 1.07 26.44
N GLU A 43 -2.77 1.02 27.38
CA GLU A 43 -1.70 2.01 27.55
C GLU A 43 -0.29 1.43 27.34
N GLU A 44 -0.15 0.08 27.26
CA GLU A 44 1.14 -0.59 27.22
C GLU A 44 1.41 -1.19 25.84
N TYR A 45 2.58 -0.86 25.31
CA TYR A 45 3.14 -1.42 24.07
C TYR A 45 4.50 -2.06 24.33
N VAL A 46 4.83 -3.08 23.52
CA VAL A 46 6.17 -3.65 23.44
C VAL A 46 6.69 -3.43 22.03
N GLN A 47 7.77 -2.68 21.91
CA GLN A 47 8.48 -2.49 20.65
C GLN A 47 9.19 -3.79 20.27
N LEU A 48 8.98 -4.26 19.02
CA LEU A 48 9.56 -5.49 18.48
C LEU A 48 10.73 -5.21 17.53
N ILE A 49 10.78 -4.02 16.96
CA ILE A 49 11.94 -3.54 16.19
C ILE A 49 12.90 -2.89 17.19
N ASP A 50 14.14 -3.39 17.23
CA ASP A 50 15.19 -2.77 18.04
C ASP A 50 15.58 -1.41 17.42
N SER A 51 15.25 -0.36 18.14
CA SER A 51 15.57 1.03 17.77
C SER A 51 15.70 1.87 19.03
N PRO A 52 16.75 2.68 19.18
CA PRO A 52 16.91 3.58 20.31
C PRO A 52 15.98 4.79 20.26
N GLU A 53 15.42 5.07 19.09
CA GLU A 53 14.52 6.20 18.83
C GLU A 53 13.07 5.72 18.69
N LYS A 54 12.14 6.67 18.71
CA LYS A 54 10.76 6.42 18.34
C LYS A 54 10.70 5.90 16.91
N LEU A 55 9.94 4.81 16.69
CA LEU A 55 9.82 4.19 15.38
C LEU A 55 9.22 5.15 14.35
N ARG A 56 9.73 5.11 13.14
CA ARG A 56 9.21 5.81 11.96
C ARG A 56 8.68 4.80 10.96
N GLY A 57 7.44 4.99 10.51
CA GLY A 57 6.80 4.17 9.50
C GLY A 57 6.35 4.98 8.30
N LEU A 58 6.52 4.44 7.08
CA LEU A 58 5.99 5.02 5.85
C LEU A 58 4.72 4.28 5.43
N ASP A 59 3.67 5.03 5.16
CA ASP A 59 2.44 4.61 4.48
C ASP A 59 2.53 5.05 3.03
N PHE A 60 2.96 4.13 2.15
CA PHE A 60 3.16 4.39 0.73
C PHE A 60 1.87 4.20 -0.06
N GLY A 61 1.39 5.26 -0.71
CA GLY A 61 0.08 5.32 -1.35
C GLY A 61 -1.02 5.45 -0.29
N CYS A 62 -0.86 6.39 0.64
CA CYS A 62 -1.65 6.49 1.85
C CYS A 62 -3.13 6.87 1.63
N GLY A 63 -3.51 7.32 0.43
CA GLY A 63 -4.84 7.85 0.17
C GLY A 63 -5.19 8.94 1.18
N ILE A 64 -6.35 8.82 1.84
CA ILE A 64 -6.77 9.74 2.90
C ILE A 64 -6.08 9.49 4.25
N GLY A 65 -4.98 8.74 4.28
CA GLY A 65 -4.09 8.61 5.44
C GLY A 65 -4.63 7.78 6.59
N ARG A 66 -5.58 6.86 6.39
CA ARG A 66 -6.14 6.08 7.51
C ARG A 66 -5.10 5.14 8.15
N MET A 67 -4.20 4.55 7.34
CA MET A 67 -3.11 3.75 7.90
C MET A 67 -2.06 4.64 8.56
N THR A 68 -1.77 5.81 8.01
CA THR A 68 -0.89 6.80 8.67
C THR A 68 -1.43 7.18 10.05
N ILE A 69 -2.75 7.44 10.18
CA ILE A 69 -3.40 7.69 11.48
C ILE A 69 -3.24 6.49 12.41
N LEU A 70 -3.41 5.26 11.92
CA LEU A 70 -3.20 4.02 12.69
C LEU A 70 -1.77 3.94 13.26
N LEU A 71 -0.76 4.35 12.51
CA LEU A 71 0.62 4.38 13.02
C LEU A 71 0.73 5.31 14.23
N HIS A 72 0.09 6.50 14.20
CA HIS A 72 0.04 7.41 15.33
C HIS A 72 -0.77 6.86 16.51
N GLU A 73 -1.86 6.11 16.25
CA GLU A 73 -2.60 5.38 17.30
C GLU A 73 -1.73 4.31 17.99
N PHE A 74 -0.70 3.79 17.31
CA PHE A 74 0.33 2.89 17.85
C PHE A 74 1.52 3.63 18.48
N ASP A 75 1.46 4.95 18.61
CA ASP A 75 2.58 5.79 19.05
C ASP A 75 3.84 5.54 18.21
N ILE A 76 3.67 5.61 16.88
CA ILE A 76 4.73 5.54 15.87
C ILE A 76 4.66 6.84 15.06
N ASP A 77 5.80 7.41 14.69
CA ASP A 77 5.83 8.55 13.78
C ASP A 77 5.53 8.06 12.35
N GLY A 78 4.25 8.09 12.02
CA GLY A 78 3.71 7.65 10.72
C GLY A 78 3.76 8.78 9.70
N TYR A 79 4.38 8.52 8.56
CA TYR A 79 4.42 9.42 7.40
C TYR A 79 3.61 8.79 6.27
N GLY A 80 2.77 9.58 5.62
CA GLY A 80 1.99 9.12 4.47
C GLY A 80 2.33 9.92 3.21
N ILE A 81 2.53 9.23 2.11
CA ILE A 81 2.69 9.86 0.80
C ILE A 81 1.70 9.29 -0.20
N ASP A 82 1.15 10.17 -1.04
CA ASP A 82 0.26 9.79 -2.14
C ASP A 82 0.53 10.68 -3.36
N ILE A 83 0.21 10.21 -4.54
CA ILE A 83 0.31 11.00 -5.78
C ILE A 83 -0.84 11.99 -5.92
N SER A 84 -1.96 11.76 -5.21
CA SER A 84 -3.15 12.61 -5.21
C SER A 84 -3.06 13.70 -4.14
N GLN A 85 -3.04 14.95 -4.59
CA GLN A 85 -3.12 16.10 -3.69
C GLN A 85 -4.48 16.15 -2.96
N ASN A 86 -5.57 15.78 -3.63
CA ASN A 86 -6.90 15.72 -3.04
C ASN A 86 -6.97 14.71 -1.91
N ALA A 87 -6.40 13.52 -2.09
CA ALA A 87 -6.31 12.51 -1.04
C ALA A 87 -5.58 13.04 0.20
N VAL A 88 -4.44 13.69 0.02
CA VAL A 88 -3.65 14.27 1.11
C VAL A 88 -4.41 15.38 1.85
N ILE A 89 -5.12 16.25 1.13
CA ILE A 89 -5.95 17.31 1.75
C ILE A 89 -7.04 16.68 2.63
N GLU A 90 -7.75 15.69 2.12
CA GLU A 90 -8.78 14.98 2.89
C GLU A 90 -8.17 14.20 4.07
N GLY A 91 -6.99 13.62 3.90
CA GLY A 91 -6.26 12.95 4.97
C GLY A 91 -5.91 13.87 6.14
N LYS A 92 -5.48 15.10 5.85
CA LYS A 92 -5.22 16.12 6.87
C LYS A 92 -6.48 16.52 7.63
N LYS A 93 -7.64 16.57 6.98
CA LYS A 93 -8.93 16.79 7.64
C LYS A 93 -9.32 15.60 8.51
N LEU A 94 -9.19 14.37 7.95
CA LEU A 94 -9.50 13.15 8.67
C LEU A 94 -8.65 12.98 9.92
N SER A 95 -7.35 13.28 9.85
CA SER A 95 -6.44 13.17 10.99
C SER A 95 -6.89 14.06 12.16
N LYS A 96 -7.35 15.28 11.88
CA LYS A 96 -7.88 16.20 12.90
C LYS A 96 -9.14 15.65 13.56
N HIS A 97 -10.01 14.97 12.80
CA HIS A 97 -11.19 14.30 13.35
C HIS A 97 -10.80 13.20 14.37
N PHE A 98 -9.70 12.51 14.15
CA PHE A 98 -9.15 11.51 15.08
C PHE A 98 -8.26 12.12 16.18
N GLY A 99 -8.16 13.45 16.28
CA GLY A 99 -7.39 14.14 17.30
C GLY A 99 -5.88 14.26 17.00
N PHE A 100 -5.46 13.97 15.77
CA PHE A 100 -4.06 14.11 15.35
C PHE A 100 -3.86 15.32 14.44
N ASN A 101 -2.69 15.96 14.53
CA ASN A 101 -2.27 17.00 13.59
C ASN A 101 -1.17 16.43 12.68
N LEU A 102 -1.55 15.90 11.51
CA LEU A 102 -0.63 15.27 10.56
C LEU A 102 -0.25 16.19 9.38
N GLU A 103 -0.29 17.52 9.57
CA GLU A 103 0.04 18.49 8.50
C GLU A 103 1.44 18.29 7.91
N SER A 104 2.44 17.95 8.74
CA SER A 104 3.82 17.69 8.33
C SER A 104 4.11 16.22 8.01
N TYR A 105 3.16 15.32 8.28
CA TYR A 105 3.33 13.88 8.09
C TYR A 105 2.66 13.35 6.81
N LEU A 106 1.66 14.08 6.28
CA LEU A 106 0.97 13.72 5.05
C LEU A 106 1.37 14.67 3.92
N GLN A 107 1.91 14.14 2.84
CA GLN A 107 2.34 14.93 1.70
C GLN A 107 2.06 14.25 0.36
N ALA A 108 1.71 15.06 -0.64
CA ALA A 108 1.70 14.60 -2.02
C ALA A 108 3.13 14.55 -2.57
N TYR A 109 3.41 13.58 -3.44
CA TYR A 109 4.68 13.48 -4.13
C TYR A 109 4.49 13.27 -5.64
N ASP A 110 5.52 13.46 -6.42
CA ASP A 110 5.44 13.46 -7.89
C ASP A 110 5.37 12.06 -8.51
N GLY A 111 5.61 11.01 -7.72
CA GLY A 111 5.66 9.63 -8.18
C GLY A 111 7.01 9.22 -8.78
N GLU A 112 8.01 10.09 -8.78
CA GLU A 112 9.33 9.80 -9.35
C GLU A 112 10.27 9.20 -8.31
N LYS A 113 10.48 9.90 -7.19
CA LYS A 113 11.36 9.48 -6.11
C LYS A 113 10.74 9.79 -4.75
N ILE A 114 10.78 8.81 -3.85
CA ILE A 114 10.31 8.99 -2.47
C ILE A 114 11.17 10.06 -1.78
N PRO A 115 10.56 11.18 -1.30
CA PRO A 115 11.30 12.38 -0.85
C PRO A 115 11.86 12.24 0.57
N PHE A 116 12.51 11.12 0.86
CA PHE A 116 13.16 10.82 2.13
C PHE A 116 14.55 10.21 1.90
N ASP A 117 15.39 10.34 2.91
CA ASP A 117 16.75 9.80 2.90
C ASP A 117 16.76 8.27 2.93
N ASP A 118 17.89 7.68 2.57
CA ASP A 118 18.11 6.24 2.64
C ASP A 118 17.97 5.75 4.09
N ASN A 119 17.26 4.63 4.25
CA ASN A 119 16.99 4.02 5.56
C ASN A 119 16.37 5.00 6.59
N TYR A 120 15.49 5.88 6.12
CA TYR A 120 14.79 6.83 7.00
C TYR A 120 13.73 6.16 7.88
N PHE A 121 13.02 5.15 7.32
CA PHE A 121 11.92 4.46 7.98
C PHE A 121 12.35 3.11 8.53
N ASP A 122 11.91 2.78 9.73
CA ASP A 122 12.14 1.45 10.32
C ASP A 122 11.34 0.38 9.58
N PHE A 123 10.18 0.74 9.03
CA PHE A 123 9.36 -0.08 8.16
C PHE A 123 8.52 0.76 7.20
N THR A 124 8.02 0.11 6.15
CA THR A 124 7.08 0.68 5.18
C THR A 124 5.84 -0.21 5.08
N ILE A 125 4.68 0.38 4.85
CA ILE A 125 3.44 -0.32 4.50
C ILE A 125 2.92 0.16 3.16
N SER A 126 2.29 -0.72 2.37
CA SER A 126 1.65 -0.38 1.09
C SER A 126 0.47 -1.33 0.83
N GLU A 127 -0.72 -0.81 0.86
CA GLU A 127 -1.94 -1.59 0.79
C GLU A 127 -2.74 -1.29 -0.49
N GLY A 128 -2.68 -2.21 -1.47
CA GLY A 128 -3.42 -2.10 -2.73
C GLY A 128 -2.93 -0.97 -3.65
N VAL A 129 -1.62 -0.74 -3.68
CA VAL A 129 -0.99 0.34 -4.47
C VAL A 129 -0.15 -0.23 -5.61
N LEU A 130 0.79 -1.14 -5.29
CA LEU A 130 1.76 -1.67 -6.25
C LEU A 130 1.13 -2.65 -7.25
N ASP A 131 -0.03 -3.19 -6.95
CA ASP A 131 -0.86 -3.97 -7.87
C ASP A 131 -1.76 -3.10 -8.77
N SER A 132 -1.91 -1.82 -8.45
CA SER A 132 -2.75 -0.87 -9.21
C SER A 132 -1.97 -0.07 -10.24
N MET A 133 -0.95 -0.68 -10.84
CA MET A 133 -0.06 -0.07 -11.83
C MET A 133 0.62 -1.14 -12.70
N PRO A 134 1.27 -0.77 -13.81
CA PRO A 134 2.10 -1.68 -14.59
C PRO A 134 3.20 -2.33 -13.75
N PHE A 135 3.47 -3.61 -13.99
CA PHE A 135 4.45 -4.40 -13.24
C PHE A 135 5.86 -3.79 -13.25
N GLU A 136 6.30 -3.29 -14.39
CA GLU A 136 7.63 -2.66 -14.51
C GLU A 136 7.73 -1.36 -13.69
N LEU A 137 6.64 -0.61 -13.56
CA LEU A 137 6.59 0.55 -12.67
C LEU A 137 6.67 0.12 -11.20
N ALA A 138 5.91 -0.91 -10.83
CA ALA A 138 5.95 -1.45 -9.48
C ALA A 138 7.37 -1.97 -9.11
N LYS A 139 8.07 -2.63 -10.06
CA LYS A 139 9.47 -3.06 -9.89
C LYS A 139 10.44 -1.89 -9.70
N LYS A 140 10.20 -0.76 -10.33
CA LYS A 140 10.99 0.45 -10.10
C LYS A 140 10.73 1.02 -8.70
N LEU A 141 9.46 1.08 -8.30
CA LEU A 141 9.05 1.67 -7.02
C LEU A 141 9.50 0.83 -5.82
N ILE A 142 9.49 -0.50 -5.91
CA ILE A 142 9.95 -1.34 -4.79
C ILE A 142 11.43 -1.10 -4.46
N LYS A 143 12.27 -0.78 -5.44
CA LYS A 143 13.69 -0.40 -5.21
C LYS A 143 13.80 0.92 -4.45
N ASP A 144 12.93 1.88 -4.73
CA ASP A 144 12.93 3.15 -4.00
C ASP A 144 12.32 2.99 -2.59
N ILE A 145 11.31 2.13 -2.44
CA ILE A 145 10.79 1.71 -1.12
C ILE A 145 11.89 1.02 -0.30
N GLU A 146 12.64 0.11 -0.92
CA GLU A 146 13.78 -0.54 -0.27
C GLU A 146 14.83 0.47 0.20
N ARG A 147 15.16 1.45 -0.63
CA ARG A 147 16.13 2.49 -0.31
C ARG A 147 15.78 3.23 0.99
N VAL A 148 14.54 3.61 1.17
CA VAL A 148 14.10 4.38 2.35
C VAL A 148 13.77 3.53 3.56
N THR A 149 13.68 2.19 3.40
CA THR A 149 13.26 1.24 4.45
C THR A 149 14.48 0.57 5.08
N LYS A 150 14.54 0.55 6.42
CA LYS A 150 15.60 -0.14 7.18
C LYS A 150 15.37 -1.64 7.29
N ARG A 151 14.13 -2.06 7.60
CA ARG A 151 13.90 -3.45 8.01
C ARG A 151 12.73 -4.12 7.33
N TYR A 152 11.50 -3.72 7.60
CA TYR A 152 10.32 -4.43 7.12
C TYR A 152 9.55 -3.64 6.06
N PHE A 153 9.08 -4.35 5.06
CA PHE A 153 8.10 -3.85 4.12
C PHE A 153 6.88 -4.77 4.12
N PHE A 154 5.74 -4.25 4.61
CA PHE A 154 4.45 -4.92 4.54
C PHE A 154 3.67 -4.42 3.33
N LEU A 155 3.17 -5.35 2.52
CA LEU A 155 2.38 -5.00 1.34
C LEU A 155 1.27 -6.01 1.08
N SER A 156 0.23 -5.55 0.38
CA SER A 156 -0.80 -6.41 -0.18
C SER A 156 -0.87 -6.30 -1.70
N LEU A 157 -1.09 -7.43 -2.38
CA LEU A 157 -1.14 -7.53 -3.84
C LEU A 157 -2.34 -8.38 -4.27
N ILE A 158 -3.05 -7.97 -5.32
CA ILE A 158 -4.13 -8.78 -5.88
C ILE A 158 -3.56 -10.06 -6.47
N SER A 159 -4.18 -11.20 -6.12
CA SER A 159 -3.80 -12.51 -6.65
C SER A 159 -4.26 -12.69 -8.08
N ALA A 160 -3.48 -13.42 -8.87
CA ALA A 160 -3.87 -13.89 -10.20
C ALA A 160 -5.16 -14.75 -10.19
N GLU A 161 -5.53 -15.33 -9.03
CA GLU A 161 -6.78 -16.04 -8.84
C GLU A 161 -8.03 -15.14 -8.84
N SER A 162 -7.81 -13.80 -8.77
CA SER A 162 -8.89 -12.80 -8.85
C SER A 162 -9.29 -12.44 -10.29
N ALA A 163 -8.68 -13.08 -11.30
CA ALA A 163 -8.85 -12.72 -12.71
C ALA A 163 -10.32 -12.63 -13.18
N ASP A 164 -11.18 -13.51 -12.68
CA ASP A 164 -12.59 -13.55 -13.07
C ASP A 164 -13.44 -12.45 -12.41
N MET A 165 -12.93 -11.79 -11.38
CA MET A 165 -13.64 -10.75 -10.65
C MET A 165 -13.62 -9.41 -11.37
N PHE A 166 -12.56 -9.16 -12.13
CA PHE A 166 -12.43 -7.96 -12.93
C PHE A 166 -12.96 -8.21 -14.33
N ARG A 167 -13.89 -7.41 -14.81
CA ARG A 167 -14.23 -7.36 -16.24
C ARG A 167 -13.03 -6.82 -16.99
N GLN A 168 -12.33 -7.72 -17.66
CA GLN A 168 -11.00 -7.45 -18.19
C GLN A 168 -11.03 -7.39 -19.70
N THR A 169 -10.46 -6.34 -20.26
CA THR A 169 -9.99 -6.36 -21.63
C THR A 169 -8.60 -6.99 -21.64
N LYS A 170 -8.48 -8.15 -22.29
CA LYS A 170 -7.16 -8.69 -22.64
C LYS A 170 -6.61 -7.83 -23.77
N ASN A 171 -5.68 -6.97 -23.47
CA ASN A 171 -4.89 -6.28 -24.47
C ASN A 171 -3.58 -7.07 -24.66
N GLU A 172 -3.31 -7.55 -25.87
CA GLU A 172 -2.11 -8.34 -26.21
C GLU A 172 -0.80 -7.54 -26.00
N GLU A 173 -0.88 -6.21 -25.87
CA GLU A 173 0.26 -5.34 -25.60
C GLU A 173 0.64 -5.28 -24.11
N LEU A 174 -0.20 -5.84 -23.21
CA LEU A 174 0.06 -5.84 -21.78
C LEU A 174 0.96 -7.00 -21.37
N PHE A 175 1.75 -6.76 -20.31
CA PHE A 175 2.56 -7.80 -19.69
C PHE A 175 1.69 -8.92 -19.13
N ASP A 176 2.22 -10.15 -19.06
CA ASP A 176 1.49 -11.30 -18.52
C ASP A 176 0.96 -11.02 -17.09
N GLY A 177 -0.34 -11.24 -16.90
CA GLY A 177 -1.06 -10.93 -15.66
C GLY A 177 -1.37 -9.45 -15.46
N GLU A 178 -1.19 -8.58 -16.44
CA GLU A 178 -1.72 -7.22 -16.44
C GLU A 178 -3.08 -7.16 -17.13
N VAL A 179 -3.94 -6.29 -16.61
CA VAL A 179 -5.28 -6.07 -17.14
C VAL A 179 -5.61 -4.59 -17.13
N GLU A 180 -6.31 -4.14 -18.16
CA GLU A 180 -6.88 -2.80 -18.18
C GLU A 180 -8.24 -2.81 -17.47
N VAL A 181 -8.42 -1.88 -16.52
CA VAL A 181 -9.66 -1.77 -15.75
C VAL A 181 -10.75 -1.12 -16.60
N GLU A 182 -11.91 -1.77 -16.71
CA GLU A 182 -13.08 -1.26 -17.45
C GLU A 182 -14.11 -0.56 -16.55
N GLU A 183 -13.96 -0.69 -15.22
CA GLU A 183 -14.87 -0.07 -14.25
C GLU A 183 -14.76 1.45 -14.29
N ALA A 184 -15.92 2.13 -14.25
CA ALA A 184 -16.03 3.55 -14.56
C ALA A 184 -15.10 4.47 -13.76
N HIS A 185 -14.83 4.14 -12.48
CA HIS A 185 -14.02 4.96 -11.59
C HIS A 185 -12.51 4.81 -11.82
N GLU A 186 -12.07 3.70 -12.45
CA GLU A 186 -10.66 3.41 -12.73
C GLU A 186 -10.39 3.10 -14.21
N LYS A 187 -11.35 3.35 -15.08
CA LYS A 187 -11.29 2.99 -16.49
C LYS A 187 -10.00 3.49 -17.16
N GLY A 188 -9.31 2.56 -17.82
CA GLY A 188 -8.06 2.83 -18.53
C GLY A 188 -6.82 2.80 -17.64
N THR A 189 -6.95 2.47 -16.34
CA THR A 189 -5.80 2.17 -15.49
C THR A 189 -5.39 0.71 -15.65
N ILE A 190 -4.12 0.41 -15.35
CA ILE A 190 -3.60 -0.95 -15.39
C ILE A 190 -3.62 -1.54 -13.98
N GLN A 191 -4.04 -2.80 -13.90
CA GLN A 191 -3.94 -3.61 -12.70
C GLN A 191 -3.02 -4.80 -12.98
N SER A 192 -2.08 -5.06 -12.07
CA SER A 192 -1.19 -6.22 -12.12
C SER A 192 -1.68 -7.30 -11.17
N LEU A 193 -1.99 -8.47 -11.70
CA LEU A 193 -2.36 -9.64 -10.92
C LEU A 193 -1.11 -10.47 -10.61
N PHE A 194 -0.94 -10.89 -9.37
CA PHE A 194 0.27 -11.55 -8.91
C PHE A 194 0.06 -13.04 -8.68
N SER A 195 0.84 -13.87 -9.38
CA SER A 195 1.11 -15.24 -9.02
C SER A 195 2.29 -15.32 -8.05
N LYS A 196 2.54 -16.48 -7.45
CA LYS A 196 3.71 -16.69 -6.59
C LYS A 196 5.03 -16.42 -7.34
N SER A 197 5.16 -16.92 -8.57
CA SER A 197 6.35 -16.69 -9.41
C SER A 197 6.54 -15.21 -9.77
N LYS A 198 5.44 -14.46 -9.98
CA LYS A 198 5.51 -13.03 -10.24
C LYS A 198 5.92 -12.24 -8.98
N ILE A 199 5.57 -12.71 -7.78
CA ILE A 199 6.08 -12.13 -6.52
C ILE A 199 7.59 -12.33 -6.41
N GLU A 200 8.09 -13.53 -6.71
CA GLU A 200 9.52 -13.83 -6.72
C GLU A 200 10.29 -12.95 -7.72
N GLU A 201 9.74 -12.79 -8.93
CA GLU A 201 10.29 -11.89 -9.96
C GLU A 201 10.24 -10.41 -9.50
N PHE A 202 9.19 -10.01 -8.78
CA PHE A 202 9.00 -8.64 -8.30
C PHE A 202 10.09 -8.20 -7.31
N ILE A 203 10.53 -9.09 -6.44
CA ILE A 203 11.52 -8.79 -5.40
C ILE A 203 12.96 -9.16 -5.77
N LYS A 204 13.20 -9.87 -6.89
CA LYS A 204 14.50 -10.50 -7.20
C LYS A 204 15.67 -9.53 -7.27
N ASP A 205 15.42 -8.29 -7.72
CA ASP A 205 16.44 -7.25 -7.89
C ASP A 205 16.54 -6.32 -6.66
N THR A 206 16.08 -6.77 -5.50
CA THR A 206 16.17 -6.10 -4.20
C THR A 206 16.86 -6.99 -3.18
N ASP A 207 17.29 -6.43 -2.05
CA ASP A 207 17.81 -7.17 -0.90
C ASP A 207 16.69 -7.79 -0.04
N PHE A 208 15.43 -7.44 -0.31
CA PHE A 208 14.27 -7.97 0.40
C PHE A 208 14.16 -9.49 0.30
N LYS A 209 13.87 -10.13 1.43
CA LYS A 209 13.54 -11.56 1.54
C LYS A 209 12.13 -11.71 2.11
N ILE A 210 11.38 -12.70 1.65
CA ILE A 210 10.06 -13.00 2.18
C ILE A 210 10.22 -13.53 3.61
N LYS A 211 9.79 -12.73 4.59
CA LYS A 211 9.73 -13.10 6.00
C LYS A 211 8.44 -13.84 6.35
N TRP A 212 7.35 -13.41 5.73
CA TRP A 212 6.02 -13.98 5.91
C TRP A 212 5.18 -13.69 4.66
N CYS A 213 4.34 -14.65 4.27
CA CYS A 213 3.45 -14.53 3.12
C CYS A 213 2.21 -15.40 3.31
N GLU A 214 1.04 -14.83 3.08
CA GLU A 214 -0.24 -15.57 3.05
C GLU A 214 -1.07 -15.14 1.83
N LEU A 215 -1.79 -16.09 1.25
CA LEU A 215 -2.84 -15.84 0.27
C LEU A 215 -4.20 -15.99 0.97
N HIS A 216 -4.95 -14.90 1.04
CA HIS A 216 -6.32 -14.91 1.50
C HIS A 216 -7.25 -14.99 0.28
N THR A 217 -8.11 -15.99 0.24
CA THR A 217 -9.11 -16.17 -0.81
C THR A 217 -10.51 -16.05 -0.23
N VAL A 218 -11.38 -15.36 -0.96
CA VAL A 218 -12.80 -15.22 -0.65
C VAL A 218 -13.60 -15.74 -1.82
N GLU A 219 -14.56 -16.61 -1.54
CA GLU A 219 -15.50 -17.13 -2.52
C GLU A 219 -16.92 -16.66 -2.17
N GLY A 220 -17.60 -16.04 -3.13
CA GLY A 220 -18.98 -15.61 -2.98
C GLY A 220 -19.95 -16.76 -3.20
N CYS A 221 -20.68 -17.15 -2.15
CA CYS A 221 -21.66 -18.26 -2.22
C CYS A 221 -22.86 -17.95 -3.12
N VAL A 222 -23.28 -16.68 -3.19
CA VAL A 222 -24.47 -16.25 -3.96
C VAL A 222 -24.07 -15.77 -5.34
N ASN A 223 -23.11 -14.87 -5.44
CA ASN A 223 -22.73 -14.21 -6.70
C ASN A 223 -21.58 -14.91 -7.43
N LYS A 224 -21.11 -16.05 -6.92
CA LYS A 224 -20.06 -16.90 -7.52
C LYS A 224 -18.84 -16.10 -8.00
N TYR A 225 -18.36 -15.16 -7.21
CA TYR A 225 -17.08 -14.50 -7.46
C TYR A 225 -15.97 -15.14 -6.61
N GLN A 226 -14.77 -15.12 -7.13
CA GLN A 226 -13.57 -15.48 -6.37
C GLN A 226 -12.62 -14.30 -6.35
N HIS A 227 -12.10 -13.99 -5.16
CA HIS A 227 -11.13 -12.93 -4.95
C HIS A 227 -9.98 -13.45 -4.11
N GLY A 228 -8.76 -13.19 -4.53
CA GLY A 228 -7.55 -13.53 -3.80
C GLY A 228 -6.67 -12.30 -3.58
N ARG A 229 -6.07 -12.20 -2.40
CA ARG A 229 -5.11 -11.17 -2.08
C ARG A 229 -3.93 -11.75 -1.31
N TRP A 230 -2.74 -11.48 -1.80
CA TRP A 230 -1.50 -11.75 -1.11
C TRP A 230 -1.22 -10.69 -0.06
N TYR A 231 -0.75 -11.13 1.10
CA TYR A 231 -0.20 -10.29 2.14
C TYR A 231 1.22 -10.77 2.43
N LEU A 232 2.18 -9.85 2.38
CA LEU A 232 3.60 -10.15 2.52
C LEU A 232 4.25 -9.25 3.57
N VAL A 233 5.18 -9.82 4.32
CA VAL A 233 6.19 -9.09 5.06
C VAL A 233 7.54 -9.43 4.45
N LEU A 234 8.17 -8.43 3.87
CA LEU A 234 9.53 -8.51 3.37
C LEU A 234 10.50 -7.98 4.43
N GLU A 235 11.65 -8.60 4.60
CA GLU A 235 12.73 -8.18 5.51
C GLU A 235 13.99 -7.91 4.70
N LYS A 236 14.63 -6.77 4.99
CA LYS A 236 15.90 -6.34 4.42
C LYS A 236 17.06 -6.80 5.30
#